data_54cfb574f5b121c78340ae83a7fa1064
#
_entry.id   54cfb574f5b121c78340ae83a7fa1064
#
_cell.length_a   1.000
_cell.length_b   1.000
_cell.length_c   1.000
_cell.angle_alpha   90.00
_cell.angle_beta   90.00
_cell.angle_gamma   90.00
#
_symmetry.space_group_name_H-M   'P 1'
#
loop_
_entity.id
_entity.type
_entity.pdbx_description
1 polymer ?
#
loop_
_entity_poly.entity_id
_entity_poly.type
_entity_poly.pdbx_seq_one_letter_code
_entity_poly.pdbx_strand_id
1 'polypeptide(L)'
;RLNLPADAEFNQLSGGMKRRVLLGMALVAEPDLLLLDEPTNHLDIESIIWLEEFLQQFKGSLLFISHDRSFLKSLATRIIDLDRGKLTSWPGSYERYLEAKQAQLEVESTHNALFDKKLALEEVWIRQGIKARRTRNEGRVRALEQLRRDRSDRRELQGRVKLVTQKSEKSGKIVINAEAVKFQFEDKTIVNNFTFKMLRGEKIGIIGPNGCGKSTLIKLLLGKLAPQEGDIQLGTKLEAAYFDQHRETLDLEKSVRDNLVEKSDHVEVNGVSKHVISYLKDFLFSEKKINMPVKALSGGERNRLLLARLFTRSFNFLVMDEPTNDLDMDTLELLEELLVDFKGSLLLVSHDRNFIDNTVTSTLVFEGDGEVNEYVGGYVDWLRQRTTTNESAQAINSKVKSKSKPAQAPKPQPKPKVKLSAADEKDLRLIPIK
;
A
#
# COMPACT_ATOMS: atom_id res chain seq x y z
N ARG A 1 1.01 -3.24 28.91
CA ARG A 1 0.87 -3.88 27.59
C ARG A 1 0.62 -2.87 26.46
N LEU A 2 -0.11 -1.76 26.72
CA LEU A 2 -0.45 -0.74 25.71
C LEU A 2 0.63 0.33 25.52
N ASN A 3 1.64 0.34 26.35
CA ASN A 3 2.79 1.29 26.36
C ASN A 3 2.35 2.76 26.17
N LEU A 4 1.31 3.17 26.93
CA LEU A 4 0.74 4.50 26.90
C LEU A 4 1.37 5.36 28.00
N PRO A 5 1.70 6.64 27.73
CA PRO A 5 2.10 7.57 28.78
C PRO A 5 0.88 7.86 29.66
N ALA A 6 0.93 7.40 30.92
CA ALA A 6 -0.21 7.47 31.85
C ALA A 6 -0.63 8.92 32.18
N ASP A 7 0.31 9.86 32.14
CA ASP A 7 0.13 11.26 32.53
C ASP A 7 -0.15 12.21 31.35
N ALA A 8 -0.22 11.69 30.10
CA ALA A 8 -0.44 12.53 28.93
C ALA A 8 -1.93 12.84 28.73
N GLU A 9 -2.23 14.08 28.43
CA GLU A 9 -3.59 14.49 28.04
C GLU A 9 -3.98 13.86 26.71
N PHE A 10 -5.18 13.27 26.63
CA PHE A 10 -5.70 12.58 25.44
C PHE A 10 -5.61 13.45 24.18
N ASN A 11 -5.85 14.75 24.27
CA ASN A 11 -5.82 15.67 23.13
C ASN A 11 -4.45 15.86 22.52
N GLN A 12 -3.38 15.68 23.31
CA GLN A 12 -1.98 15.83 22.91
C GLN A 12 -1.40 14.53 22.30
N LEU A 13 -2.12 13.41 22.43
CA LEU A 13 -1.68 12.13 21.87
C LEU A 13 -1.73 12.10 20.36
N SER A 14 -0.77 11.39 19.75
CA SER A 14 -0.81 11.08 18.32
C SER A 14 -2.05 10.25 17.95
N GLY A 15 -2.47 10.27 16.68
CA GLY A 15 -3.63 9.50 16.22
C GLY A 15 -3.54 8.01 16.57
N GLY A 16 -2.36 7.41 16.40
CA GLY A 16 -2.11 6.02 16.78
C GLY A 16 -2.22 5.78 18.30
N MET A 17 -1.70 6.68 19.12
CA MET A 17 -1.82 6.59 20.59
C MET A 17 -3.28 6.75 21.02
N LYS A 18 -4.05 7.69 20.43
CA LYS A 18 -5.48 7.84 20.71
C LYS A 18 -6.23 6.54 20.44
N ARG A 19 -5.96 5.87 19.32
CA ARG A 19 -6.59 4.57 18.99
C ARG A 19 -6.20 3.47 19.97
N ARG A 20 -4.92 3.42 20.40
CA ARG A 20 -4.49 2.49 21.45
C ARG A 20 -5.25 2.72 22.77
N VAL A 21 -5.51 3.99 23.13
CA VAL A 21 -6.31 4.31 24.32
C VAL A 21 -7.75 3.81 24.14
N LEU A 22 -8.40 4.10 23.01
CA LEU A 22 -9.76 3.64 22.74
C LEU A 22 -9.87 2.12 22.73
N LEU A 23 -8.93 1.43 22.14
CA LEU A 23 -8.83 -0.03 22.19
C LEU A 23 -8.66 -0.53 23.64
N GLY A 24 -7.76 0.13 24.41
CA GLY A 24 -7.58 -0.17 25.82
C GLY A 24 -8.86 -0.04 26.63
N MET A 25 -9.63 1.03 26.40
CA MET A 25 -10.93 1.23 27.06
C MET A 25 -11.93 0.10 26.71
N ALA A 26 -11.99 -0.32 25.44
CA ALA A 26 -12.85 -1.42 25.02
C ALA A 26 -12.46 -2.77 25.67
N LEU A 27 -11.17 -2.96 25.94
CA LEU A 27 -10.62 -4.21 26.47
C LEU A 27 -10.63 -4.32 28.00
N VAL A 28 -10.69 -3.19 28.71
CA VAL A 28 -10.77 -3.19 30.19
C VAL A 28 -11.99 -3.97 30.69
N ALA A 29 -13.06 -3.99 29.91
CA ALA A 29 -14.28 -4.72 30.24
C ALA A 29 -14.18 -6.25 29.96
N GLU A 30 -13.04 -6.76 29.49
CA GLU A 30 -12.83 -8.17 29.10
C GLU A 30 -13.98 -8.72 28.23
N PRO A 31 -14.29 -8.11 27.07
CA PRO A 31 -15.43 -8.47 26.27
C PRO A 31 -15.28 -9.86 25.64
N ASP A 32 -16.35 -10.63 25.57
CA ASP A 32 -16.40 -11.90 24.82
C ASP A 32 -16.37 -11.69 23.29
N LEU A 33 -16.87 -10.54 22.85
CA LEU A 33 -16.90 -10.13 21.42
C LEU A 33 -16.34 -8.72 21.26
N LEU A 34 -15.35 -8.57 20.40
CA LEU A 34 -14.77 -7.30 20.02
C LEU A 34 -15.14 -6.96 18.57
N LEU A 35 -15.72 -5.77 18.38
CA LEU A 35 -16.10 -5.24 17.07
C LEU A 35 -15.15 -4.11 16.69
N LEU A 36 -14.51 -4.21 15.52
CA LEU A 36 -13.56 -3.22 15.02
C LEU A 36 -13.94 -2.79 13.59
N ASP A 37 -14.04 -1.49 13.38
CA ASP A 37 -14.31 -0.90 12.07
C ASP A 37 -13.07 -0.14 11.61
N GLU A 38 -12.44 -0.63 10.52
CA GLU A 38 -11.21 -0.11 9.93
C GLU A 38 -10.12 0.24 10.96
N PRO A 39 -9.68 -0.74 11.79
CA PRO A 39 -8.78 -0.45 12.91
C PRO A 39 -7.36 -0.05 12.46
N THR A 40 -6.98 -0.37 11.23
CA THR A 40 -5.65 -0.08 10.66
C THR A 40 -5.56 1.31 10.04
N ASN A 41 -6.68 1.97 9.69
CA ASN A 41 -6.68 3.28 9.05
C ASN A 41 -5.93 4.33 9.87
N HIS A 42 -5.06 5.10 9.23
CA HIS A 42 -4.22 6.15 9.82
C HIS A 42 -3.23 5.67 10.92
N LEU A 43 -3.06 4.36 11.10
CA LEU A 43 -2.01 3.81 11.93
C LEU A 43 -0.72 3.68 11.14
N ASP A 44 0.41 3.92 11.80
CA ASP A 44 1.72 3.57 11.23
C ASP A 44 1.96 2.05 11.29
N ILE A 45 2.89 1.58 10.47
CA ILE A 45 3.17 0.15 10.30
C ILE A 45 3.51 -0.52 11.65
N GLU A 46 4.27 0.16 12.52
CA GLU A 46 4.62 -0.38 13.85
C GLU A 46 3.38 -0.54 14.73
N SER A 47 2.47 0.42 14.68
CA SER A 47 1.18 0.34 15.39
C SER A 47 0.28 -0.76 14.84
N ILE A 48 0.29 -0.99 13.53
CA ILE A 48 -0.47 -2.08 12.88
C ILE A 48 0.09 -3.44 13.32
N ILE A 49 1.41 -3.64 13.27
CA ILE A 49 2.05 -4.88 13.72
C ILE A 49 1.73 -5.15 15.19
N TRP A 50 1.87 -4.13 16.03
CA TRP A 50 1.51 -4.26 17.43
C TRP A 50 0.03 -4.66 17.62
N LEU A 51 -0.89 -4.09 16.84
CA LEU A 51 -2.30 -4.41 16.88
C LEU A 51 -2.56 -5.87 16.44
N GLU A 52 -1.90 -6.33 15.37
CA GLU A 52 -1.95 -7.71 14.89
C GLU A 52 -1.53 -8.69 15.99
N GLU A 53 -0.36 -8.49 16.59
CA GLU A 53 0.16 -9.33 17.67
C GLU A 53 -0.76 -9.36 18.89
N PHE A 54 -1.34 -8.20 19.22
CA PHE A 54 -2.26 -8.08 20.33
C PHE A 54 -3.57 -8.86 20.06
N LEU A 55 -4.17 -8.68 18.87
CA LEU A 55 -5.42 -9.34 18.51
C LEU A 55 -5.27 -10.86 18.30
N GLN A 56 -4.10 -11.34 17.88
CA GLN A 56 -3.80 -12.77 17.82
C GLN A 56 -3.84 -13.44 19.22
N GLN A 57 -3.56 -12.68 20.28
CA GLN A 57 -3.60 -13.18 21.66
C GLN A 57 -4.97 -12.98 22.32
N PHE A 58 -5.90 -12.30 21.66
CA PHE A 58 -7.24 -12.07 22.19
C PHE A 58 -8.04 -13.37 22.26
N LYS A 59 -8.61 -13.67 23.42
CA LYS A 59 -9.29 -14.95 23.69
C LYS A 59 -10.78 -14.94 23.30
N GLY A 60 -11.37 -13.76 23.11
CA GLY A 60 -12.76 -13.60 22.71
C GLY A 60 -12.95 -13.76 21.20
N SER A 61 -14.19 -13.59 20.76
CA SER A 61 -14.54 -13.54 19.34
C SER A 61 -14.21 -12.17 18.77
N LEU A 62 -13.65 -12.14 17.56
CA LEU A 62 -13.28 -10.91 16.85
C LEU A 62 -14.10 -10.79 15.56
N LEU A 63 -14.81 -9.68 15.39
CA LEU A 63 -15.42 -9.29 14.13
C LEU A 63 -14.88 -7.94 13.71
N PHE A 64 -14.25 -7.87 12.54
CA PHE A 64 -13.64 -6.64 12.07
C PHE A 64 -13.88 -6.40 10.59
N ILE A 65 -13.90 -5.14 10.21
CA ILE A 65 -13.89 -4.67 8.82
C ILE A 65 -12.50 -4.10 8.57
N SER A 66 -11.86 -4.50 7.49
CA SER A 66 -10.59 -3.91 7.07
C SER A 66 -10.36 -4.08 5.57
N HIS A 67 -9.70 -3.09 4.98
CA HIS A 67 -9.17 -3.13 3.61
C HIS A 67 -7.67 -3.46 3.57
N ASP A 68 -7.02 -3.62 4.73
CA ASP A 68 -5.62 -4.04 4.83
C ASP A 68 -5.51 -5.56 4.63
N ARG A 69 -4.96 -5.94 3.47
CA ARG A 69 -4.78 -7.36 3.08
C ARG A 69 -3.85 -8.12 4.01
N SER A 70 -2.79 -7.46 4.54
CA SER A 70 -1.87 -8.08 5.48
C SER A 70 -2.56 -8.38 6.80
N PHE A 71 -3.36 -7.44 7.29
CA PHE A 71 -4.16 -7.57 8.51
C PHE A 71 -5.21 -8.68 8.38
N LEU A 72 -5.91 -8.76 7.23
CA LEU A 72 -6.85 -9.84 6.94
C LEU A 72 -6.15 -11.20 6.93
N LYS A 73 -4.98 -11.32 6.30
CA LYS A 73 -4.21 -12.57 6.24
C LYS A 73 -3.74 -13.04 7.60
N SER A 74 -3.36 -12.12 8.48
CA SER A 74 -2.80 -12.45 9.80
C SER A 74 -3.84 -12.89 10.82
N LEU A 75 -5.09 -12.41 10.70
CA LEU A 75 -6.12 -12.57 11.75
C LEU A 75 -7.37 -13.33 11.31
N ALA A 76 -7.78 -13.23 10.03
CA ALA A 76 -9.05 -13.75 9.61
C ALA A 76 -9.04 -15.29 9.49
N THR A 77 -9.94 -15.93 10.23
CA THR A 77 -10.22 -17.38 10.13
C THR A 77 -11.44 -17.66 9.26
N ARG A 78 -12.25 -16.63 8.99
CA ARG A 78 -13.45 -16.67 8.16
C ARG A 78 -13.65 -15.30 7.54
N ILE A 79 -13.99 -15.24 6.26
CA ILE A 79 -14.35 -14.01 5.56
C ILE A 79 -15.86 -13.97 5.36
N ILE A 80 -16.46 -12.81 5.63
CA ILE A 80 -17.84 -12.52 5.30
C ILE A 80 -17.83 -11.43 4.24
N ASP A 81 -18.23 -11.80 3.03
CA ASP A 81 -18.30 -10.89 1.89
C ASP A 81 -19.70 -10.30 1.77
N LEU A 82 -19.79 -8.98 1.79
CA LEU A 82 -21.04 -8.25 1.60
C LEU A 82 -21.09 -7.70 0.18
N ASP A 83 -21.80 -8.39 -0.71
CA ASP A 83 -22.01 -7.94 -2.09
C ASP A 83 -23.49 -7.73 -2.36
N ARG A 84 -23.88 -6.51 -2.80
CA ARG A 84 -25.25 -6.12 -3.17
C ARG A 84 -26.31 -6.47 -2.11
N GLY A 85 -26.00 -6.24 -0.85
CA GLY A 85 -26.91 -6.53 0.27
C GLY A 85 -27.05 -8.02 0.59
N LYS A 86 -26.23 -8.88 -0.02
CA LYS A 86 -26.16 -10.31 0.32
C LYS A 86 -24.86 -10.60 1.05
N LEU A 87 -24.97 -11.30 2.16
CA LEU A 87 -23.83 -11.80 2.93
C LEU A 87 -23.49 -13.21 2.47
N THR A 88 -22.24 -13.41 2.08
CA THR A 88 -21.69 -14.73 1.75
C THR A 88 -20.55 -15.05 2.71
N SER A 89 -20.63 -16.18 3.38
CA SER A 89 -19.62 -16.62 4.35
C SER A 89 -18.65 -17.60 3.71
N TRP A 90 -17.36 -17.30 3.81
CA TRP A 90 -16.26 -18.09 3.27
C TRP A 90 -15.38 -18.58 4.43
N PRO A 91 -15.47 -19.87 4.78
CA PRO A 91 -14.60 -20.42 5.82
C PRO A 91 -13.18 -20.59 5.30
N GLY A 92 -12.19 -20.29 6.14
CA GLY A 92 -10.77 -20.43 5.83
C GLY A 92 -10.04 -19.10 5.78
N SER A 93 -8.79 -19.14 5.31
CA SER A 93 -7.92 -17.98 5.21
C SER A 93 -8.33 -17.01 4.08
N TYR A 94 -7.76 -15.82 4.10
CA TYR A 94 -7.97 -14.82 3.06
C TYR A 94 -7.55 -15.31 1.67
N GLU A 95 -6.48 -16.10 1.57
CA GLU A 95 -6.03 -16.68 0.30
C GLU A 95 -7.08 -17.64 -0.29
N ARG A 96 -7.64 -18.51 0.53
CA ARG A 96 -8.73 -19.42 0.09
C ARG A 96 -9.98 -18.68 -0.36
N TYR A 97 -10.30 -17.57 0.30
CA TYR A 97 -11.37 -16.69 -0.12
C TYR A 97 -11.12 -16.14 -1.53
N LEU A 98 -9.89 -15.62 -1.79
CA LEU A 98 -9.53 -15.07 -3.10
C LEU A 98 -9.65 -16.13 -4.21
N GLU A 99 -9.11 -17.32 -3.99
CA GLU A 99 -9.20 -18.44 -4.94
C GLU A 99 -10.66 -18.83 -5.22
N ALA A 100 -11.47 -18.97 -4.18
CA ALA A 100 -12.87 -19.33 -4.31
C ALA A 100 -13.69 -18.22 -4.99
N LYS A 101 -13.42 -16.97 -4.67
CA LYS A 101 -14.08 -15.80 -5.32
C LYS A 101 -13.72 -15.71 -6.79
N GLN A 102 -12.45 -15.93 -7.15
CA GLN A 102 -12.03 -15.97 -8.54
C GLN A 102 -12.71 -17.10 -9.32
N ALA A 103 -12.74 -18.31 -8.76
CA ALA A 103 -13.45 -19.43 -9.38
C ALA A 103 -14.95 -19.14 -9.55
N GLN A 104 -15.60 -18.51 -8.57
CA GLN A 104 -17.00 -18.08 -8.67
C GLN A 104 -17.22 -17.07 -9.80
N LEU A 105 -16.34 -16.07 -9.92
CA LEU A 105 -16.40 -15.06 -10.99
C LEU A 105 -16.22 -15.67 -12.38
N GLU A 106 -15.36 -16.67 -12.54
CA GLU A 106 -15.19 -17.40 -13.80
C GLU A 106 -16.44 -18.18 -14.19
N VAL A 107 -17.06 -18.86 -13.22
CA VAL A 107 -18.33 -19.56 -13.43
C VAL A 107 -19.45 -18.58 -13.80
N GLU A 108 -19.54 -17.45 -13.06
CA GLU A 108 -20.51 -16.38 -13.36
C GLU A 108 -20.30 -15.79 -14.75
N SER A 109 -19.05 -15.55 -15.15
CA SER A 109 -18.69 -15.09 -16.49
C SER A 109 -19.17 -16.05 -17.59
N THR A 110 -18.93 -17.35 -17.40
CA THR A 110 -19.37 -18.39 -18.33
C THR A 110 -20.89 -18.45 -18.43
N HIS A 111 -21.60 -18.40 -17.30
CA HIS A 111 -23.06 -18.34 -17.24
C HIS A 111 -23.60 -17.08 -17.95
N ASN A 112 -22.97 -15.92 -17.72
CA ASN A 112 -23.33 -14.66 -18.34
C ASN A 112 -23.16 -14.71 -19.87
N ALA A 113 -22.06 -15.30 -20.38
CA ALA A 113 -21.84 -15.47 -21.80
C ALA A 113 -22.89 -16.38 -22.47
N LEU A 114 -23.27 -17.48 -21.81
CA LEU A 114 -24.34 -18.37 -22.30
C LEU A 114 -25.71 -17.68 -22.28
N PHE A 115 -26.00 -16.92 -21.25
CA PHE A 115 -27.23 -16.15 -21.15
C PHE A 115 -27.30 -15.06 -22.21
N ASP A 116 -26.22 -14.32 -22.47
CA ASP A 116 -26.17 -13.27 -23.49
C ASP A 116 -26.37 -13.85 -24.90
N LYS A 117 -25.83 -15.04 -25.15
CA LYS A 117 -26.15 -15.80 -26.38
C LYS A 117 -27.64 -16.10 -26.49
N LYS A 118 -28.25 -16.57 -25.38
CA LYS A 118 -29.71 -16.86 -25.36
C LYS A 118 -30.53 -15.59 -25.57
N LEU A 119 -30.17 -14.49 -24.91
CA LEU A 119 -30.85 -13.21 -25.04
C LEU A 119 -30.75 -12.68 -26.48
N ALA A 120 -29.56 -12.77 -27.11
CA ALA A 120 -29.35 -12.34 -28.48
C ALA A 120 -30.24 -13.14 -29.50
N LEU A 121 -30.38 -14.45 -29.29
CA LEU A 121 -31.26 -15.29 -30.10
C LEU A 121 -32.72 -14.89 -29.94
N GLU A 122 -33.19 -14.60 -28.74
CA GLU A 122 -34.56 -14.13 -28.49
C GLU A 122 -34.80 -12.73 -29.07
N GLU A 123 -33.80 -11.84 -29.02
CA GLU A 123 -33.88 -10.52 -29.65
C GLU A 123 -33.95 -10.57 -31.19
N VAL A 124 -33.17 -11.46 -31.82
CA VAL A 124 -33.24 -11.70 -33.27
C VAL A 124 -34.61 -12.23 -33.64
N TRP A 125 -35.16 -13.17 -32.85
CA TRP A 125 -36.49 -13.73 -33.09
C TRP A 125 -37.59 -12.66 -33.04
N ILE A 126 -37.55 -11.75 -32.07
CA ILE A 126 -38.54 -10.63 -32.00
C ILE A 126 -38.41 -9.68 -33.20
N ARG A 127 -37.20 -9.36 -33.65
CA ARG A 127 -36.94 -8.47 -34.78
C ARG A 127 -37.40 -9.05 -36.12
N GLN A 128 -37.42 -10.38 -36.27
CA GLN A 128 -37.86 -11.06 -37.51
C GLN A 128 -39.37 -11.04 -37.70
N GLY A 129 -40.14 -10.46 -36.79
CA GLY A 129 -41.57 -10.23 -36.94
C GLY A 129 -42.44 -11.44 -36.59
N ILE A 130 -43.46 -11.19 -35.80
CA ILE A 130 -44.44 -12.19 -35.37
C ILE A 130 -45.46 -12.39 -36.47
N LYS A 131 -45.21 -13.29 -37.42
CA LYS A 131 -46.24 -13.77 -38.31
C LYS A 131 -46.93 -14.96 -37.66
N ALA A 132 -48.23 -14.75 -37.24
CA ALA A 132 -49.23 -15.71 -36.78
C ALA A 132 -49.13 -16.30 -35.37
N ARG A 133 -50.22 -16.10 -34.60
CA ARG A 133 -50.69 -16.57 -33.29
C ARG A 133 -50.28 -15.69 -32.09
N ARG A 134 -51.15 -14.67 -31.82
CA ARG A 134 -51.02 -13.68 -30.75
C ARG A 134 -50.82 -14.26 -29.34
N THR A 135 -51.58 -15.26 -28.94
CA THR A 135 -51.61 -15.73 -27.54
C THR A 135 -50.38 -16.53 -27.11
N ARG A 136 -49.72 -17.25 -28.02
CA ARG A 136 -48.50 -18.06 -27.68
C ARG A 136 -47.25 -17.23 -27.60
N ASN A 137 -47.28 -16.01 -28.14
CA ASN A 137 -46.14 -15.11 -28.25
C ASN A 137 -46.02 -14.14 -27.04
N GLU A 138 -47.15 -13.81 -26.37
CA GLU A 138 -47.11 -12.93 -25.18
C GLU A 138 -46.28 -13.48 -24.02
N GLY A 139 -46.35 -14.79 -23.78
CA GLY A 139 -45.50 -15.43 -22.75
C GLY A 139 -44.00 -15.33 -23.07
N ARG A 140 -43.64 -15.46 -24.36
CA ARG A 140 -42.22 -15.35 -24.81
C ARG A 140 -41.74 -13.90 -24.79
N VAL A 141 -42.59 -12.93 -25.09
CA VAL A 141 -42.31 -11.50 -24.91
C VAL A 141 -42.05 -11.14 -23.45
N ARG A 142 -42.94 -11.59 -22.55
CA ARG A 142 -42.74 -11.40 -21.10
C ARG A 142 -41.44 -12.05 -20.61
N ALA A 143 -41.13 -13.26 -21.10
CA ALA A 143 -39.88 -13.93 -20.79
C ALA A 143 -38.65 -13.14 -21.27
N LEU A 144 -38.72 -12.52 -22.48
CA LEU A 144 -37.65 -11.66 -22.98
C LEU A 144 -37.50 -10.38 -22.14
N GLU A 145 -38.60 -9.76 -21.74
CA GLU A 145 -38.57 -8.59 -20.86
C GLU A 145 -37.95 -8.94 -19.51
N GLN A 146 -38.25 -10.14 -18.99
CA GLN A 146 -37.60 -10.62 -17.75
C GLN A 146 -36.11 -10.85 -17.99
N LEU A 147 -35.71 -11.48 -19.08
CA LEU A 147 -34.28 -11.66 -19.40
C LEU A 147 -33.56 -10.32 -19.57
N ARG A 148 -34.20 -9.28 -20.10
CA ARG A 148 -33.64 -7.93 -20.19
C ARG A 148 -33.47 -7.28 -18.81
N ARG A 149 -34.44 -7.45 -17.88
CA ARG A 149 -34.33 -7.01 -16.50
C ARG A 149 -33.19 -7.73 -15.80
N ASP A 150 -33.14 -9.05 -15.89
CA ASP A 150 -32.10 -9.87 -15.30
C ASP A 150 -30.70 -9.46 -15.81
N ARG A 151 -30.59 -9.09 -17.11
CA ARG A 151 -29.34 -8.55 -17.68
C ARG A 151 -28.98 -7.18 -17.10
N SER A 152 -29.97 -6.28 -16.92
CA SER A 152 -29.74 -4.93 -16.40
C SER A 152 -29.30 -4.94 -14.92
N ASP A 153 -29.65 -6.00 -14.18
CA ASP A 153 -29.32 -6.15 -12.75
C ASP A 153 -28.01 -6.90 -12.54
N ARG A 154 -27.35 -7.35 -13.61
CA ARG A 154 -26.05 -8.05 -13.53
C ARG A 154 -24.91 -7.11 -13.24
N ARG A 155 -23.88 -7.68 -12.61
CA ARG A 155 -22.56 -7.10 -12.60
C ARG A 155 -21.96 -7.23 -14.01
N GLU A 156 -21.66 -6.14 -14.66
CA GLU A 156 -20.70 -6.19 -15.77
C GLU A 156 -19.36 -6.52 -15.11
N LEU A 157 -18.76 -7.67 -15.44
CA LEU A 157 -17.38 -7.97 -15.10
C LEU A 157 -16.54 -6.85 -15.71
N GLN A 158 -16.04 -6.00 -14.85
CA GLN A 158 -15.15 -4.94 -15.27
C GLN A 158 -13.88 -5.62 -15.74
N GLY A 159 -13.63 -5.59 -17.04
CA GLY A 159 -12.42 -6.11 -17.62
C GLY A 159 -11.21 -5.41 -17.00
N ARG A 160 -10.05 -6.09 -16.97
CA ARG A 160 -8.77 -5.47 -16.57
C ARG A 160 -8.62 -4.15 -17.32
N VAL A 161 -8.53 -3.10 -16.54
CA VAL A 161 -8.46 -1.74 -17.06
C VAL A 161 -7.08 -1.55 -17.67
N LYS A 162 -6.97 -1.49 -18.98
CA LYS A 162 -5.78 -0.96 -19.65
C LYS A 162 -5.89 0.56 -19.66
N LEU A 163 -5.67 1.16 -18.52
CA LEU A 163 -5.52 2.61 -18.43
C LEU A 163 -4.15 2.98 -19.00
N VAL A 164 -4.16 3.67 -20.10
CA VAL A 164 -2.97 4.24 -20.71
C VAL A 164 -2.73 5.59 -20.02
N THR A 165 -1.78 5.67 -19.12
CA THR A 165 -1.38 6.93 -18.45
C THR A 165 -0.90 7.96 -19.46
N GLN A 166 -1.18 9.24 -19.24
CA GLN A 166 -0.79 10.32 -20.15
C GLN A 166 0.72 10.34 -20.43
N LYS A 167 1.08 10.50 -21.72
CA LYS A 167 2.46 10.76 -22.11
C LYS A 167 2.76 12.23 -21.87
N SER A 168 3.31 12.58 -20.71
CA SER A 168 3.97 13.87 -20.54
C SER A 168 5.32 13.90 -21.26
N GLU A 169 5.85 15.10 -21.51
CA GLU A 169 7.25 15.22 -21.94
C GLU A 169 8.16 14.53 -20.93
N LYS A 170 9.18 13.83 -21.42
CA LYS A 170 10.13 13.16 -20.54
C LYS A 170 10.87 14.21 -19.70
N SER A 171 10.81 14.09 -18.38
CA SER A 171 11.65 14.86 -17.46
C SER A 171 13.14 14.64 -17.74
N GLY A 172 14.00 15.45 -17.15
CA GLY A 172 15.45 15.21 -17.13
C GLY A 172 15.78 13.83 -16.59
N LYS A 173 17.03 13.36 -16.73
CA LYS A 173 17.48 12.05 -16.20
C LYS A 173 17.38 12.01 -14.66
N ILE A 174 17.69 13.15 -14.01
CA ILE A 174 17.59 13.33 -12.57
C ILE A 174 16.28 14.07 -12.31
N VAL A 175 15.46 13.56 -11.39
CA VAL A 175 14.19 14.14 -10.95
C VAL A 175 14.38 14.99 -9.71
N ILE A 176 15.12 14.47 -8.74
CA ILE A 176 15.46 15.15 -7.49
C ILE A 176 16.93 14.83 -7.18
N ASN A 177 17.70 15.85 -6.77
CA ASN A 177 19.02 15.70 -6.20
C ASN A 177 19.06 16.49 -4.88
N ALA A 178 19.20 15.81 -3.77
CA ALA A 178 19.32 16.37 -2.43
C ALA A 178 20.71 16.06 -1.88
N GLU A 179 21.45 17.07 -1.42
CA GLU A 179 22.81 16.93 -0.94
C GLU A 179 22.94 17.51 0.48
N ALA A 180 23.32 16.66 1.42
CA ALA A 180 23.57 16.99 2.83
C ALA A 180 22.45 17.83 3.49
N VAL A 181 21.19 17.50 3.19
CA VAL A 181 20.01 18.23 3.63
C VAL A 181 19.80 18.07 5.12
N LYS A 182 19.63 19.20 5.83
CA LYS A 182 19.23 19.24 7.21
C LYS A 182 18.02 20.13 7.41
N PHE A 183 17.08 19.65 8.21
CA PHE A 183 15.89 20.40 8.58
C PHE A 183 15.39 20.01 9.97
N GLN A 184 15.06 21.00 10.77
CA GLN A 184 14.50 20.84 12.11
C GLN A 184 13.38 21.84 12.36
N PHE A 185 12.40 21.46 13.16
CA PHE A 185 11.42 22.35 13.75
C PHE A 185 11.75 22.53 15.24
N GLU A 186 12.05 23.78 15.65
CA GLU A 186 12.43 24.08 17.02
C GLU A 186 13.50 23.09 17.53
N ASP A 187 13.14 22.23 18.46
CA ASP A 187 14.06 21.23 19.05
C ASP A 187 13.99 19.84 18.38
N LYS A 188 13.07 19.64 17.40
CA LYS A 188 12.88 18.34 16.75
C LYS A 188 13.60 18.29 15.40
N THR A 189 14.67 17.50 15.31
CA THR A 189 15.33 17.18 14.05
C THR A 189 14.43 16.27 13.21
N ILE A 190 14.10 16.71 12.01
CA ILE A 190 13.27 15.95 11.05
C ILE A 190 14.15 15.19 10.08
N VAL A 191 15.18 15.87 9.54
CA VAL A 191 16.14 15.29 8.60
C VAL A 191 17.53 15.81 8.96
N ASN A 192 18.51 14.92 9.00
CA ASN A 192 19.88 15.23 9.34
C ASN A 192 20.86 14.64 8.31
N ASN A 193 21.63 15.51 7.63
CA ASN A 193 22.62 15.11 6.63
C ASN A 193 22.11 14.14 5.55
N PHE A 194 20.90 14.38 5.08
CA PHE A 194 20.23 13.52 4.10
C PHE A 194 20.74 13.81 2.69
N THR A 195 21.27 12.76 2.04
CA THR A 195 21.71 12.81 0.64
C THR A 195 20.94 11.77 -0.15
N PHE A 196 20.26 12.21 -1.22
CA PHE A 196 19.38 11.34 -2.00
C PHE A 196 19.30 11.81 -3.45
N LYS A 197 19.25 10.85 -4.36
CA LYS A 197 19.15 11.13 -5.79
C LYS A 197 18.09 10.26 -6.45
N MET A 198 17.03 10.87 -6.91
CA MET A 198 15.96 10.20 -7.63
C MET A 198 16.14 10.30 -9.14
N LEU A 199 16.13 9.19 -9.82
CA LEU A 199 16.19 9.11 -11.28
C LEU A 199 14.78 9.02 -11.88
N ARG A 200 14.70 9.37 -13.17
CA ARG A 200 13.44 9.27 -13.91
C ARG A 200 12.96 7.82 -13.99
N GLY A 201 11.69 7.61 -13.66
CA GLY A 201 11.01 6.33 -13.69
C GLY A 201 11.17 5.51 -12.40
N GLU A 202 11.91 6.01 -11.41
CA GLU A 202 11.95 5.40 -10.09
C GLU A 202 10.65 5.65 -9.32
N LYS A 203 10.28 4.66 -8.54
CA LYS A 203 9.10 4.69 -7.67
C LYS A 203 9.58 4.47 -6.24
N ILE A 204 9.55 5.54 -5.46
CA ILE A 204 10.12 5.58 -4.12
C ILE A 204 9.00 5.56 -3.08
N GLY A 205 9.05 4.60 -2.16
CA GLY A 205 8.20 4.54 -0.98
C GLY A 205 8.84 5.28 0.20
N ILE A 206 8.06 5.99 1.00
CA ILE A 206 8.52 6.61 2.25
C ILE A 206 7.86 5.92 3.41
N ILE A 207 8.66 5.34 4.30
CA ILE A 207 8.22 4.56 5.46
C ILE A 207 8.73 5.23 6.74
N GLY A 208 7.88 5.28 7.76
CA GLY A 208 8.26 5.78 9.08
C GLY A 208 7.07 5.99 10.00
N PRO A 209 7.29 6.14 11.31
CA PRO A 209 6.25 6.37 12.29
C PRO A 209 5.42 7.64 12.00
N ASN A 210 4.22 7.71 12.54
CA ASN A 210 3.41 8.91 12.43
C ASN A 210 4.08 10.09 13.16
N GLY A 211 4.15 11.25 12.49
CA GLY A 211 4.80 12.44 13.04
C GLY A 211 6.33 12.43 12.98
N CYS A 212 6.98 11.47 12.30
CA CYS A 212 8.44 11.49 12.10
C CYS A 212 8.91 12.56 11.10
N GLY A 213 8.00 13.07 10.23
CA GLY A 213 8.34 14.12 9.27
C GLY A 213 8.17 13.72 7.80
N LYS A 214 7.46 12.64 7.48
CA LYS A 214 7.23 12.18 6.09
C LYS A 214 6.72 13.28 5.16
N SER A 215 5.64 13.95 5.54
CA SER A 215 5.07 15.07 4.75
C SER A 215 6.00 16.29 4.70
N THR A 216 6.85 16.50 5.72
CA THR A 216 7.88 17.54 5.71
C THR A 216 8.98 17.19 4.70
N LEU A 217 9.45 15.95 4.69
CA LEU A 217 10.42 15.47 3.70
C LEU A 217 9.88 15.66 2.27
N ILE A 218 8.62 15.31 2.01
CA ILE A 218 7.98 15.55 0.71
C ILE A 218 8.01 17.03 0.34
N LYS A 219 7.67 17.93 1.27
CA LYS A 219 7.68 19.38 1.01
C LYS A 219 9.09 19.90 0.71
N LEU A 220 10.11 19.39 1.40
CA LEU A 220 11.52 19.69 1.12
C LEU A 220 11.90 19.21 -0.28
N LEU A 221 11.65 17.94 -0.61
CA LEU A 221 11.96 17.33 -1.90
C LEU A 221 11.22 17.99 -3.07
N LEU A 222 10.06 18.59 -2.84
CA LEU A 222 9.31 19.36 -3.84
C LEU A 222 9.73 20.85 -3.93
N GLY A 223 10.71 21.26 -3.13
CA GLY A 223 11.12 22.68 -3.07
C GLY A 223 10.05 23.62 -2.48
N LYS A 224 8.99 23.07 -1.83
CA LYS A 224 7.96 23.87 -1.14
C LYS A 224 8.42 24.38 0.22
N LEU A 225 9.48 23.81 0.75
CA LEU A 225 10.13 24.17 2.00
C LEU A 225 11.63 24.20 1.74
N ALA A 226 12.28 25.29 2.14
CA ALA A 226 13.72 25.42 1.99
C ALA A 226 14.44 24.64 3.13
N PRO A 227 15.50 23.88 2.84
CA PRO A 227 16.33 23.27 3.88
C PRO A 227 17.09 24.33 4.67
N GLN A 228 17.46 24.03 5.90
CA GLN A 228 18.29 24.91 6.74
C GLN A 228 19.77 24.78 6.39
N GLU A 229 20.20 23.58 6.01
CA GLU A 229 21.53 23.27 5.50
C GLU A 229 21.40 22.31 4.32
N GLY A 230 22.38 22.32 3.40
CA GLY A 230 22.36 21.51 2.20
C GLY A 230 21.61 22.15 1.03
N ASP A 231 21.46 21.43 -0.05
CA ASP A 231 20.79 21.90 -1.28
C ASP A 231 19.85 20.84 -1.86
N ILE A 232 18.77 21.30 -2.49
CA ILE A 232 17.82 20.44 -3.19
C ILE A 232 17.57 20.99 -4.59
N GLN A 233 17.91 20.21 -5.59
CA GLN A 233 17.73 20.57 -6.99
C GLN A 233 16.66 19.69 -7.62
N LEU A 234 15.67 20.32 -8.23
CA LEU A 234 14.64 19.68 -9.02
C LEU A 234 15.07 19.54 -10.48
N GLY A 235 14.73 18.44 -11.09
CA GLY A 235 15.00 18.17 -12.49
C GLY A 235 14.29 19.14 -13.44
N THR A 236 14.81 19.22 -14.67
CA THR A 236 14.19 20.04 -15.73
C THR A 236 12.93 19.39 -16.27
N LYS A 237 11.95 20.21 -16.71
CA LYS A 237 10.67 19.77 -17.29
C LYS A 237 9.88 18.84 -16.36
N LEU A 238 9.94 19.10 -15.05
CA LEU A 238 9.20 18.34 -14.06
C LEU A 238 7.76 18.85 -13.97
N GLU A 239 6.81 18.03 -14.37
CA GLU A 239 5.37 18.27 -14.20
C GLU A 239 4.89 17.43 -13.02
N ALA A 240 4.87 18.02 -11.84
CA ALA A 240 4.51 17.35 -10.60
C ALA A 240 3.00 17.39 -10.36
N ALA A 241 2.39 16.23 -10.15
CA ALA A 241 1.05 16.11 -9.60
C ALA A 241 1.13 15.66 -8.13
N TYR A 242 0.39 16.32 -7.27
CA TYR A 242 0.29 15.98 -5.86
C TYR A 242 -1.12 15.50 -5.56
N PHE A 243 -1.26 14.26 -5.18
CA PHE A 243 -2.53 13.71 -4.73
C PHE A 243 -2.62 13.82 -3.21
N ASP A 244 -3.51 14.70 -2.76
CA ASP A 244 -3.87 14.87 -1.35
C ASP A 244 -5.39 14.73 -1.25
N GLN A 245 -5.83 13.71 -0.58
CA GLN A 245 -7.25 13.36 -0.44
C GLN A 245 -8.09 14.51 0.18
N HIS A 246 -7.46 15.37 0.97
CA HIS A 246 -8.12 16.49 1.63
C HIS A 246 -8.14 17.80 0.82
N ARG A 247 -7.39 17.92 -0.26
CA ARG A 247 -7.23 19.17 -1.00
C ARG A 247 -7.94 19.24 -2.34
N GLU A 248 -8.24 18.11 -2.96
CA GLU A 248 -9.03 18.13 -4.20
C GLU A 248 -10.53 18.14 -3.88
N THR A 249 -11.18 19.25 -4.14
CA THR A 249 -12.62 19.41 -3.93
C THR A 249 -13.38 19.00 -5.18
N LEU A 250 -14.30 18.04 -5.00
CA LEU A 250 -15.33 17.71 -5.97
C LEU A 250 -16.53 18.63 -5.75
N ASP A 251 -17.16 19.06 -6.82
CA ASP A 251 -18.45 19.75 -6.74
C ASP A 251 -19.54 18.72 -6.48
N LEU A 252 -20.07 18.71 -5.26
CA LEU A 252 -21.03 17.70 -4.80
C LEU A 252 -22.37 17.76 -5.52
N GLU A 253 -22.74 18.93 -6.07
CA GLU A 253 -24.01 19.12 -6.77
C GLU A 253 -23.93 18.74 -8.24
N LYS A 254 -22.73 18.80 -8.85
CA LYS A 254 -22.51 18.35 -10.21
C LYS A 254 -22.53 16.82 -10.34
N SER A 255 -22.84 16.35 -11.55
CA SER A 255 -22.75 14.91 -11.85
C SER A 255 -21.29 14.42 -11.83
N VAL A 256 -21.12 13.09 -11.72
CA VAL A 256 -19.79 12.45 -11.85
C VAL A 256 -19.10 12.87 -13.15
N ARG A 257 -19.85 12.85 -14.26
CA ARG A 257 -19.37 13.28 -15.58
C ARG A 257 -18.92 14.74 -15.57
N ASP A 258 -19.75 15.65 -15.03
CA ASP A 258 -19.50 17.09 -15.09
C ASP A 258 -18.34 17.53 -14.17
N ASN A 259 -17.96 16.71 -13.19
CA ASN A 259 -16.74 16.89 -12.39
C ASN A 259 -15.45 16.57 -13.15
N LEU A 260 -15.53 15.78 -14.23
CA LEU A 260 -14.40 15.45 -15.10
C LEU A 260 -14.26 16.44 -16.26
N VAL A 261 -15.39 16.77 -16.90
CA VAL A 261 -15.41 17.59 -18.11
C VAL A 261 -16.58 18.58 -18.04
N GLU A 262 -16.31 19.88 -18.21
CA GLU A 262 -17.37 20.90 -18.08
C GLU A 262 -18.24 21.07 -19.33
N LYS A 263 -17.69 20.85 -20.53
CA LYS A 263 -18.39 21.12 -21.81
C LYS A 263 -18.12 20.11 -22.93
N SER A 264 -17.34 19.07 -22.68
CA SER A 264 -16.97 18.06 -23.68
C SER A 264 -17.50 16.68 -23.31
N ASP A 265 -17.81 15.87 -24.30
CA ASP A 265 -18.10 14.45 -24.08
C ASP A 265 -16.85 13.57 -24.09
N HIS A 266 -15.68 14.21 -24.26
CA HIS A 266 -14.41 13.51 -24.42
C HIS A 266 -13.36 14.03 -23.43
N VAL A 267 -12.56 13.10 -22.95
CA VAL A 267 -11.39 13.33 -22.12
C VAL A 267 -10.17 13.04 -22.97
N GLU A 268 -9.19 13.90 -22.96
CA GLU A 268 -7.90 13.62 -23.59
C GLU A 268 -7.03 12.82 -22.62
N VAL A 269 -6.68 11.59 -23.02
CA VAL A 269 -5.75 10.73 -22.28
C VAL A 269 -4.67 10.27 -23.26
N ASN A 270 -3.42 10.62 -23.03
CA ASN A 270 -2.28 10.32 -23.93
C ASN A 270 -2.36 10.90 -25.34
N GLY A 271 -3.02 12.02 -25.52
CA GLY A 271 -3.26 12.55 -26.85
C GLY A 271 -4.31 11.77 -27.65
N VAL A 272 -4.99 10.82 -26.99
CA VAL A 272 -6.13 10.09 -27.55
C VAL A 272 -7.39 10.62 -26.90
N SER A 273 -8.31 11.09 -27.70
CA SER A 273 -9.63 11.51 -27.25
C SER A 273 -10.47 10.27 -26.94
N LYS A 274 -10.88 10.11 -25.68
CA LYS A 274 -11.72 9.02 -25.20
C LYS A 274 -13.05 9.56 -24.71
N HIS A 275 -14.15 8.90 -25.04
CA HIS A 275 -15.46 9.30 -24.54
C HIS A 275 -15.53 9.18 -23.02
N VAL A 276 -16.03 10.21 -22.32
CA VAL A 276 -16.03 10.31 -20.85
C VAL A 276 -16.69 9.12 -20.16
N ILE A 277 -17.77 8.57 -20.75
CA ILE A 277 -18.45 7.38 -20.20
C ILE A 277 -17.52 6.17 -20.25
N SER A 278 -16.80 5.96 -21.36
CA SER A 278 -15.85 4.85 -21.49
C SER A 278 -14.68 5.00 -20.51
N TYR A 279 -14.20 6.23 -20.32
CA TYR A 279 -13.16 6.54 -19.36
C TYR A 279 -13.59 6.28 -17.91
N LEU A 280 -14.80 6.72 -17.53
CA LEU A 280 -15.36 6.48 -16.19
C LEU A 280 -15.64 5.00 -15.91
N LYS A 281 -15.98 4.22 -16.93
CA LYS A 281 -16.09 2.76 -16.80
C LYS A 281 -14.77 2.11 -16.44
N ASP A 282 -13.64 2.62 -16.97
CA ASP A 282 -12.32 2.14 -16.57
C ASP A 282 -12.04 2.41 -15.08
N PHE A 283 -12.63 3.44 -14.49
CA PHE A 283 -12.60 3.72 -13.05
C PHE A 283 -13.76 3.09 -12.28
N LEU A 284 -14.33 1.99 -12.81
CA LEU A 284 -15.33 1.18 -12.15
C LEU A 284 -16.68 1.90 -11.90
N PHE A 285 -17.00 2.94 -12.66
CA PHE A 285 -18.31 3.59 -12.59
C PHE A 285 -19.33 2.90 -13.52
N SER A 286 -20.48 2.53 -12.97
CA SER A 286 -21.60 2.05 -13.78
C SER A 286 -22.29 3.22 -14.52
N GLU A 287 -22.90 2.95 -15.68
CA GLU A 287 -23.60 3.97 -16.47
C GLU A 287 -24.66 4.74 -15.67
N LYS A 288 -25.34 4.06 -14.74
CA LYS A 288 -26.35 4.67 -13.86
C LYS A 288 -25.74 5.74 -12.96
N LYS A 289 -24.52 5.50 -12.44
CA LYS A 289 -23.82 6.41 -11.51
C LYS A 289 -23.15 7.60 -12.17
N ILE A 290 -22.80 7.48 -13.46
CA ILE A 290 -22.10 8.54 -14.21
C ILE A 290 -22.89 9.86 -14.25
N ASN A 291 -24.20 9.77 -14.33
CA ASN A 291 -25.09 10.94 -14.38
C ASN A 291 -25.67 11.34 -13.00
N MET A 292 -25.29 10.64 -11.92
CA MET A 292 -25.72 11.00 -10.58
C MET A 292 -24.87 12.12 -9.98
N PRO A 293 -25.44 12.98 -9.10
CA PRO A 293 -24.66 13.98 -8.39
C PRO A 293 -23.67 13.32 -7.44
N VAL A 294 -22.49 13.92 -7.30
CA VAL A 294 -21.37 13.37 -6.49
C VAL A 294 -21.76 13.19 -5.02
N LYS A 295 -22.70 13.99 -4.49
CA LYS A 295 -23.24 13.82 -3.13
C LYS A 295 -23.86 12.44 -2.85
N ALA A 296 -24.36 11.76 -3.90
CA ALA A 296 -24.98 10.44 -3.79
C ALA A 296 -23.95 9.29 -3.82
N LEU A 297 -22.67 9.59 -4.05
CA LEU A 297 -21.57 8.60 -4.07
C LEU A 297 -21.12 8.26 -2.65
N SER A 298 -20.67 6.99 -2.48
CA SER A 298 -19.91 6.57 -1.29
C SER A 298 -18.53 7.25 -1.22
N GLY A 299 -17.87 7.18 -0.05
CA GLY A 299 -16.51 7.68 0.11
C GLY A 299 -15.53 7.08 -0.89
N GLY A 300 -15.50 5.76 -1.03
CA GLY A 300 -14.64 5.07 -1.99
C GLY A 300 -14.92 5.46 -3.44
N GLU A 301 -16.19 5.68 -3.82
CA GLU A 301 -16.55 6.16 -5.16
C GLU A 301 -16.10 7.60 -5.41
N ARG A 302 -16.16 8.48 -4.40
CA ARG A 302 -15.61 9.83 -4.50
C ARG A 302 -14.10 9.80 -4.71
N ASN A 303 -13.40 8.94 -3.98
CA ASN A 303 -11.97 8.74 -4.14
C ASN A 303 -11.60 8.21 -5.54
N ARG A 304 -12.40 7.27 -6.09
CA ARG A 304 -12.24 6.83 -7.48
C ARG A 304 -12.42 7.96 -8.50
N LEU A 305 -13.37 8.86 -8.25
CA LEU A 305 -13.57 10.03 -9.10
C LEU A 305 -12.40 11.01 -9.02
N LEU A 306 -11.84 11.23 -7.84
CA LEU A 306 -10.64 12.04 -7.64
C LEU A 306 -9.44 11.45 -8.39
N LEU A 307 -9.25 10.13 -8.32
CA LEU A 307 -8.22 9.44 -9.10
C LEU A 307 -8.47 9.58 -10.61
N ALA A 308 -9.70 9.37 -11.07
CA ALA A 308 -10.06 9.56 -12.46
C ALA A 308 -9.71 10.98 -12.93
N ARG A 309 -10.03 12.00 -12.13
CA ARG A 309 -9.73 13.40 -12.43
C ARG A 309 -8.22 13.69 -12.42
N LEU A 310 -7.46 13.10 -11.50
CA LEU A 310 -6.01 13.23 -11.46
C LEU A 310 -5.38 12.73 -12.75
N PHE A 311 -5.78 11.53 -13.21
CA PHE A 311 -5.22 10.91 -14.40
C PHE A 311 -5.70 11.52 -15.74
N THR A 312 -6.58 12.52 -15.73
CA THR A 312 -6.86 13.34 -16.93
C THR A 312 -5.80 14.41 -17.18
N ARG A 313 -4.95 14.70 -16.21
CA ARG A 313 -3.88 15.71 -16.33
C ARG A 313 -2.59 15.06 -16.82
N SER A 314 -1.77 15.82 -17.53
CA SER A 314 -0.41 15.39 -17.87
C SER A 314 0.52 15.63 -16.67
N PHE A 315 1.27 14.62 -16.29
CA PHE A 315 2.32 14.70 -15.29
C PHE A 315 3.37 13.62 -15.53
N ASN A 316 4.61 13.90 -15.14
CA ASN A 316 5.73 12.94 -15.20
C ASN A 316 6.31 12.63 -13.82
N PHE A 317 5.84 13.32 -12.81
CA PHE A 317 6.18 13.08 -11.41
C PHE A 317 4.90 13.10 -10.56
N LEU A 318 4.63 12.00 -9.89
CA LEU A 318 3.46 11.84 -9.04
C LEU A 318 3.88 11.74 -7.58
N VAL A 319 3.24 12.50 -6.72
CA VAL A 319 3.42 12.43 -5.27
C VAL A 319 2.10 12.07 -4.64
N MET A 320 2.09 11.02 -3.83
CA MET A 320 0.91 10.52 -3.12
C MET A 320 1.22 10.40 -1.63
N ASP A 321 0.40 11.05 -0.82
CA ASP A 321 0.52 11.04 0.64
C ASP A 321 -0.68 10.30 1.21
N GLU A 322 -0.45 9.07 1.71
CA GLU A 322 -1.43 8.13 2.26
C GLU A 322 -2.65 7.89 1.34
N PRO A 323 -2.45 7.54 0.06
CA PRO A 323 -3.56 7.37 -0.89
C PRO A 323 -4.45 6.18 -0.57
N THR A 324 -3.98 5.24 0.24
CA THR A 324 -4.69 3.99 0.58
C THR A 324 -5.74 4.17 1.67
N ASN A 325 -5.70 5.28 2.42
CA ASN A 325 -6.70 5.56 3.43
C ASN A 325 -8.09 5.71 2.81
N ASP A 326 -9.11 5.13 3.43
CA ASP A 326 -10.51 5.19 3.01
C ASP A 326 -10.79 4.67 1.58
N LEU A 327 -9.87 3.89 0.98
CA LEU A 327 -10.12 3.20 -0.29
C LEU A 327 -10.69 1.80 -0.04
N ASP A 328 -11.72 1.45 -0.83
CA ASP A 328 -12.19 0.06 -0.91
C ASP A 328 -11.19 -0.83 -1.68
N MET A 329 -11.27 -2.13 -1.49
CA MET A 329 -10.35 -3.12 -2.09
C MET A 329 -10.27 -3.00 -3.61
N ASP A 330 -11.43 -2.80 -4.28
CA ASP A 330 -11.49 -2.67 -5.75
C ASP A 330 -10.74 -1.40 -6.22
N THR A 331 -10.87 -0.30 -5.47
CA THR A 331 -10.17 0.96 -5.77
C THR A 331 -8.67 0.86 -5.53
N LEU A 332 -8.29 0.13 -4.48
CA LEU A 332 -6.89 -0.09 -4.15
C LEU A 332 -6.19 -0.93 -5.22
N GLU A 333 -6.85 -1.99 -5.73
CA GLU A 333 -6.35 -2.80 -6.85
C GLU A 333 -6.21 -1.96 -8.13
N LEU A 334 -7.23 -1.15 -8.44
CA LEU A 334 -7.18 -0.23 -9.56
C LEU A 334 -5.98 0.74 -9.44
N LEU A 335 -5.77 1.32 -8.26
CA LEU A 335 -4.67 2.24 -8.02
C LEU A 335 -3.30 1.54 -8.18
N GLU A 336 -3.14 0.32 -7.66
CA GLU A 336 -1.94 -0.49 -7.87
C GLU A 336 -1.65 -0.69 -9.37
N GLU A 337 -2.64 -1.14 -10.15
CA GLU A 337 -2.50 -1.33 -11.60
C GLU A 337 -2.07 -0.03 -12.30
N LEU A 338 -2.71 1.10 -11.96
CA LEU A 338 -2.38 2.40 -12.50
C LEU A 338 -0.94 2.82 -12.18
N LEU A 339 -0.50 2.60 -10.95
CA LEU A 339 0.85 2.97 -10.51
C LEU A 339 1.92 2.05 -11.07
N VAL A 340 1.64 0.76 -11.25
CA VAL A 340 2.54 -0.20 -11.91
C VAL A 340 2.79 0.19 -13.37
N ASP A 341 1.72 0.55 -14.09
CA ASP A 341 1.80 0.95 -15.50
C ASP A 341 2.34 2.39 -15.70
N PHE A 342 2.37 3.20 -14.65
CA PHE A 342 2.85 4.58 -14.71
C PHE A 342 4.34 4.64 -15.03
N LYS A 343 4.68 5.31 -16.14
CA LYS A 343 6.07 5.42 -16.66
C LYS A 343 6.84 6.63 -16.11
N GLY A 344 6.17 7.49 -15.35
CA GLY A 344 6.80 8.60 -14.64
C GLY A 344 7.45 8.16 -13.34
N SER A 345 7.93 9.14 -12.59
CA SER A 345 8.51 8.93 -11.27
C SER A 345 7.44 9.07 -10.19
N LEU A 346 7.51 8.25 -9.15
CA LEU A 346 6.54 8.22 -8.05
C LEU A 346 7.23 8.43 -6.71
N LEU A 347 6.67 9.31 -5.89
CA LEU A 347 6.99 9.42 -4.47
C LEU A 347 5.73 9.08 -3.67
N LEU A 348 5.77 7.99 -2.91
CA LEU A 348 4.62 7.40 -2.25
C LEU A 348 4.85 7.33 -0.74
N VAL A 349 3.95 7.91 0.04
CA VAL A 349 3.82 7.60 1.48
C VAL A 349 2.63 6.67 1.65
N SER A 350 2.84 5.54 2.25
CA SER A 350 1.75 4.62 2.60
C SER A 350 2.13 3.78 3.82
N HIS A 351 1.12 3.34 4.54
CA HIS A 351 1.22 2.38 5.63
C HIS A 351 0.75 0.97 5.23
N ASP A 352 0.24 0.80 4.00
CA ASP A 352 -0.10 -0.50 3.44
C ASP A 352 1.16 -1.20 2.90
N ARG A 353 1.57 -2.25 3.59
CA ARG A 353 2.79 -3.03 3.29
C ARG A 353 2.72 -3.69 1.91
N ASN A 354 1.57 -4.29 1.56
CA ASN A 354 1.39 -4.94 0.27
C ASN A 354 1.39 -3.93 -0.88
N PHE A 355 0.75 -2.78 -0.67
CA PHE A 355 0.71 -1.70 -1.65
C PHE A 355 2.12 -1.16 -1.95
N ILE A 356 2.95 -0.97 -0.92
CA ILE A 356 4.36 -0.60 -1.07
C ILE A 356 5.10 -1.68 -1.87
N ASP A 357 5.03 -2.95 -1.45
CA ASP A 357 5.75 -4.05 -2.10
C ASP A 357 5.37 -4.20 -3.59
N ASN A 358 4.12 -3.93 -3.95
CA ASN A 358 3.64 -4.06 -5.32
C ASN A 358 3.98 -2.87 -6.23
N THR A 359 4.25 -1.68 -5.65
CA THR A 359 4.31 -0.44 -6.43
C THR A 359 5.69 0.22 -6.50
N VAL A 360 6.54 0.06 -5.47
CA VAL A 360 7.79 0.82 -5.39
C VAL A 360 9.03 0.02 -5.81
N THR A 361 10.06 0.72 -6.23
CA THR A 361 11.37 0.15 -6.60
C THR A 361 12.40 0.25 -5.50
N SER A 362 12.26 1.25 -4.62
CA SER A 362 13.08 1.45 -3.42
C SER A 362 12.31 2.21 -2.35
N THR A 363 12.80 2.17 -1.13
CA THR A 363 12.16 2.79 0.04
C THR A 363 13.10 3.71 0.78
N LEU A 364 12.61 4.89 1.20
CA LEU A 364 13.23 5.79 2.17
C LEU A 364 12.62 5.52 3.54
N VAL A 365 13.44 5.15 4.48
CA VAL A 365 12.98 4.76 5.82
C VAL A 365 13.52 5.71 6.87
N PHE A 366 12.61 6.25 7.71
CA PHE A 366 12.96 7.01 8.89
C PHE A 366 13.36 6.07 10.02
N GLU A 367 14.65 6.09 10.42
CA GLU A 367 15.20 5.20 11.45
C GLU A 367 15.33 5.87 12.84
N GLY A 368 14.83 7.11 12.96
CA GLY A 368 14.89 7.91 14.18
C GLY A 368 15.95 9.01 14.09
N ASP A 369 15.91 9.96 15.03
CA ASP A 369 16.87 11.08 15.17
C ASP A 369 17.19 11.88 13.90
N GLY A 370 16.24 11.89 12.95
CA GLY A 370 16.38 12.55 11.65
C GLY A 370 17.19 11.75 10.62
N GLU A 371 17.56 10.52 10.90
CA GLU A 371 18.21 9.63 9.94
C GLU A 371 17.17 9.06 8.96
N VAL A 372 17.42 9.24 7.66
CA VAL A 372 16.60 8.71 6.57
C VAL A 372 17.52 7.94 5.64
N ASN A 373 17.30 6.63 5.55
CA ASN A 373 18.12 5.74 4.73
C ASN A 373 17.35 5.17 3.56
N GLU A 374 18.03 4.98 2.43
CA GLU A 374 17.48 4.36 1.22
C GLU A 374 17.77 2.86 1.20
N TYR A 375 16.72 2.07 0.89
CA TYR A 375 16.79 0.63 0.73
C TYR A 375 16.21 0.22 -0.62
N VAL A 376 16.84 -0.74 -1.27
CA VAL A 376 16.35 -1.28 -2.56
C VAL A 376 15.19 -2.23 -2.30
N GLY A 377 14.10 -2.06 -3.04
CA GLY A 377 12.89 -2.89 -2.93
C GLY A 377 11.80 -2.29 -2.05
N GLY A 378 10.81 -3.10 -1.73
CA GLY A 378 9.65 -2.74 -0.93
C GLY A 378 9.87 -2.91 0.58
N TYR A 379 8.75 -3.05 1.29
CA TYR A 379 8.73 -3.20 2.75
C TYR A 379 9.40 -4.51 3.21
N VAL A 380 9.10 -5.63 2.53
CA VAL A 380 9.68 -6.94 2.88
C VAL A 380 11.17 -6.96 2.63
N ASP A 381 11.65 -6.32 1.57
CA ASP A 381 13.08 -6.25 1.26
C ASP A 381 13.83 -5.36 2.27
N TRP A 382 13.24 -4.26 2.71
CA TRP A 382 13.77 -3.44 3.79
C TRP A 382 13.93 -4.24 5.08
N LEU A 383 12.91 -5.02 5.51
CA LEU A 383 13.00 -5.85 6.70
C LEU A 383 14.18 -6.82 6.65
N ARG A 384 14.40 -7.47 5.50
CA ARG A 384 15.54 -8.39 5.29
C ARG A 384 16.88 -7.67 5.41
N GLN A 385 17.00 -6.49 4.78
CA GLN A 385 18.23 -5.69 4.81
C GLN A 385 18.53 -5.17 6.21
N ARG A 386 17.51 -4.71 6.96
CA ARG A 386 17.65 -4.27 8.35
C ARG A 386 18.16 -5.39 9.28
N THR A 387 17.67 -6.61 9.11
CA THR A 387 18.08 -7.77 9.91
C THR A 387 19.56 -8.09 9.69
N THR A 388 20.01 -8.10 8.42
CA THR A 388 21.41 -8.35 8.05
C THR A 388 22.34 -7.27 8.57
N THR A 389 21.93 -6.01 8.59
CA THR A 389 22.72 -4.89 9.10
C THR A 389 22.88 -4.98 10.62
N ASN A 390 21.83 -5.34 11.35
CA ASN A 390 21.86 -5.50 12.81
C ASN A 390 22.74 -6.68 13.24
N GLU A 391 22.70 -7.81 12.54
CA GLU A 391 23.57 -8.96 12.80
C GLU A 391 25.04 -8.61 12.55
N SER A 392 25.32 -7.87 11.48
CA SER A 392 26.67 -7.39 11.16
C SER A 392 27.19 -6.41 12.20
N ALA A 393 26.35 -5.48 12.67
CA ALA A 393 26.71 -4.52 13.72
C ALA A 393 26.93 -5.19 15.07
N GLN A 394 26.13 -6.20 15.42
CA GLN A 394 26.34 -7.00 16.65
C GLN A 394 27.61 -7.85 16.57
N ALA A 395 27.92 -8.42 15.41
CA ALA A 395 29.15 -9.17 15.19
C ALA A 395 30.41 -8.28 15.27
N ILE A 396 30.34 -7.03 14.81
CA ILE A 396 31.42 -6.05 14.92
C ILE A 396 31.57 -5.59 16.38
N ASN A 397 30.48 -5.28 17.08
CA ASN A 397 30.50 -4.87 18.48
C ASN A 397 30.98 -6.00 19.42
N SER A 398 30.67 -7.25 19.12
CA SER A 398 31.19 -8.39 19.86
C SER A 398 32.70 -8.57 19.65
N LYS A 399 33.21 -8.32 18.43
CA LYS A 399 34.64 -8.32 18.13
C LYS A 399 35.39 -7.14 18.73
N VAL A 400 34.77 -5.97 18.86
CA VAL A 400 35.35 -4.80 19.49
C VAL A 400 35.39 -4.95 21.04
N LYS A 401 34.31 -5.48 21.65
CA LYS A 401 34.29 -5.77 23.09
C LYS A 401 35.27 -6.88 23.48
N SER A 402 35.64 -7.79 22.58
CA SER A 402 36.68 -8.80 22.84
C SER A 402 38.12 -8.26 22.78
N LYS A 403 38.32 -7.06 22.19
CA LYS A 403 39.64 -6.42 22.07
C LYS A 403 39.96 -5.37 23.16
N SER A 404 39.01 -5.03 24.01
CA SER A 404 39.19 -3.97 25.03
C SER A 404 39.34 -4.46 26.46
N LYS A 405 39.82 -5.70 26.72
CA LYS A 405 40.40 -6.07 28.01
C LYS A 405 41.87 -5.69 27.98
N PRO A 406 42.39 -4.85 28.94
CA PRO A 406 43.79 -4.56 28.99
C PRO A 406 44.55 -5.86 29.23
N ALA A 407 45.51 -6.14 28.36
CA ALA A 407 46.40 -7.28 28.51
C ALA A 407 47.15 -7.15 29.84
N GLN A 408 46.80 -7.94 30.83
CA GLN A 408 47.67 -8.21 31.94
C GLN A 408 48.90 -8.92 31.41
N ALA A 409 50.10 -8.39 31.72
CA ALA A 409 51.36 -8.98 31.36
C ALA A 409 51.40 -10.47 31.73
N PRO A 410 51.84 -11.35 30.86
CA PRO A 410 51.87 -12.78 31.15
C PRO A 410 52.90 -13.05 32.26
N LYS A 411 52.48 -13.64 33.38
CA LYS A 411 53.38 -14.28 34.34
C LYS A 411 54.17 -15.38 33.61
N PRO A 412 55.48 -15.51 33.83
CA PRO A 412 56.29 -16.54 33.16
C PRO A 412 55.76 -17.94 33.54
N GLN A 413 55.31 -18.66 32.54
CA GLN A 413 54.94 -20.07 32.70
C GLN A 413 56.23 -20.89 32.85
N PRO A 414 56.28 -21.91 33.75
CA PRO A 414 57.40 -22.83 33.82
C PRO A 414 57.46 -23.62 32.50
N LYS A 415 58.68 -23.67 31.89
CA LYS A 415 58.95 -24.43 30.66
C LYS A 415 58.57 -25.92 30.88
N PRO A 416 57.93 -26.58 29.93
CA PRO A 416 57.61 -27.97 30.03
C PRO A 416 58.90 -28.78 30.11
N LYS A 417 59.03 -29.64 31.12
CA LYS A 417 60.13 -30.62 31.22
C LYS A 417 59.97 -31.61 30.08
N VAL A 418 60.90 -31.58 29.12
CA VAL A 418 60.99 -32.59 28.10
C VAL A 418 61.39 -33.89 28.78
N LYS A 419 60.54 -34.90 28.74
CA LYS A 419 60.91 -36.29 29.14
C LYS A 419 61.73 -36.84 27.98
N LEU A 420 63.03 -37.03 28.24
CA LEU A 420 63.92 -37.74 27.35
C LEU A 420 63.52 -39.21 27.24
N SER A 421 63.60 -39.75 26.07
CA SER A 421 63.37 -41.19 25.87
C SER A 421 64.52 -42.00 26.49
N ALA A 422 64.22 -43.30 26.79
CA ALA A 422 65.24 -44.20 27.39
C ALA A 422 66.48 -44.38 26.49
N ALA A 423 66.43 -44.00 25.18
CA ALA A 423 67.56 -43.97 24.29
C ALA A 423 68.43 -42.73 24.52
N ASP A 424 67.82 -41.55 24.71
CA ASP A 424 68.50 -40.29 24.93
C ASP A 424 69.22 -40.21 26.28
N GLU A 425 68.67 -40.92 27.34
CA GLU A 425 69.34 -41.07 28.63
C GLU A 425 70.62 -41.91 28.54
N LYS A 426 70.71 -42.87 27.60
CA LYS A 426 71.86 -43.69 27.41
C LYS A 426 72.99 -42.93 26.70
N ASP A 427 72.67 -42.10 25.75
CA ASP A 427 73.66 -41.26 25.02
C ASP A 427 74.23 -40.14 25.88
N LEU A 428 73.47 -39.59 26.82
CA LEU A 428 73.94 -38.61 27.80
C LEU A 428 74.97 -39.13 28.78
N ARG A 429 75.04 -40.47 29.02
CA ARG A 429 76.00 -41.10 29.90
C ARG A 429 77.34 -41.38 29.22
N LEU A 430 77.44 -41.21 27.93
CA LEU A 430 78.66 -41.46 27.13
C LEU A 430 79.45 -40.18 26.77
N ILE A 431 79.02 -39.01 27.23
CA ILE A 431 79.72 -37.75 27.00
C ILE A 431 80.79 -37.56 28.11
N PRO A 432 82.07 -37.57 27.82
CA PRO A 432 83.10 -37.31 28.85
C PRO A 432 83.11 -35.86 29.27
N ILE A 433 83.07 -35.65 30.60
CA ILE A 433 83.18 -34.34 31.21
C ILE A 433 84.66 -33.89 31.06
N LYS A 434 84.87 -32.80 30.33
CA LYS A 434 86.11 -32.02 30.34
C LYS A 434 85.93 -30.82 31.20
#